data_4e8e350a5da7aac82e252ca3ce2ef6a3
#
_entry.id   4e8e350a5da7aac82e252ca3ce2ef6a3
#
_cell.length_a   1.000
_cell.length_b   1.000
_cell.length_c   1.000
_cell.angle_alpha   90.00
_cell.angle_beta   90.00
_cell.angle_gamma   90.00
#
_symmetry.space_group_name_H-M   'P 1'
#
loop_
_entity.id
_entity.type
_entity.pdbx_description
1 polymer ?
#
loop_
_entity_poly.entity_id
_entity_poly.type
_entity_poly.pdbx_seq_one_letter_code
_entity_poly.pdbx_strand_id
1 'polypeptide(L)'
;VKLNNVLVGEVWFCSGQSNMEMPLRGFWNCPIAGANETIATSSKWKGIRVATVEKNGQLQPVDECKGSWKVSNPENAPAFSATAFNFGMMMNQVLDIPIGIINCSWGGWTRLVALFESDIDVQRYAETFAELYY
;
A
#
# COMPACT_ATOMS: atom_id res chain seq x y z
N VAL A 1 15.19 -23.67 4.55
CA VAL A 1 15.03 -22.22 4.81
C VAL A 1 14.25 -22.06 6.10
N LYS A 2 14.77 -21.28 7.06
CA LYS A 2 14.06 -20.98 8.30
C LYS A 2 13.49 -19.58 8.21
N LEU A 3 12.18 -19.47 8.23
CA LEU A 3 11.47 -18.19 8.27
C LEU A 3 11.15 -17.83 9.72
N ASN A 4 11.42 -16.60 10.11
CA ASN A 4 11.13 -16.09 11.45
C ASN A 4 10.10 -14.96 11.36
N ASN A 5 9.33 -14.78 12.44
CA ASN A 5 8.34 -13.70 12.56
C ASN A 5 7.27 -13.73 11.45
N VAL A 6 6.78 -14.93 11.14
CA VAL A 6 5.69 -15.15 10.18
C VAL A 6 4.36 -15.02 10.89
N LEU A 7 3.41 -14.31 10.30
CA LEU A 7 2.01 -14.26 10.71
C LEU A 7 1.16 -14.96 9.65
N VAL A 8 0.09 -15.60 10.08
CA VAL A 8 -0.94 -16.19 9.21
C VAL A 8 -2.21 -15.38 9.37
N GLY A 9 -2.75 -14.87 8.28
CA GLY A 9 -3.92 -14.00 8.28
C GLY A 9 -4.30 -13.58 6.86
N GLU A 10 -5.12 -12.54 6.73
CA GLU A 10 -5.51 -11.98 5.45
C GLU A 10 -4.44 -11.05 4.87
N VAL A 11 -4.26 -11.09 3.54
CA VAL A 11 -3.38 -10.17 2.82
C VAL A 11 -4.19 -9.39 1.80
N TRP A 12 -4.12 -8.06 1.89
CA TRP A 12 -4.87 -7.14 1.04
C TRP A 12 -3.92 -6.35 0.15
N PHE A 13 -4.22 -6.36 -1.15
CA PHE A 13 -3.54 -5.52 -2.13
C PHE A 13 -4.26 -4.18 -2.24
N CYS A 14 -3.57 -3.11 -1.87
CA CYS A 14 -4.10 -1.75 -1.85
C CYS A 14 -3.43 -0.94 -2.95
N SER A 15 -4.15 -0.66 -4.01
CA SER A 15 -3.67 0.09 -5.17
C SER A 15 -4.43 1.39 -5.36
N GLY A 16 -3.83 2.32 -6.07
CA GLY A 16 -4.45 3.59 -6.41
C GLY A 16 -3.44 4.71 -6.64
N GLN A 17 -3.93 5.93 -6.66
CA GLN A 17 -3.10 7.11 -6.86
C GLN A 17 -2.98 7.95 -5.57
N SER A 18 -3.01 9.28 -5.65
CA SER A 18 -2.66 10.20 -4.56
C SER A 18 -3.36 9.95 -3.23
N ASN A 19 -4.64 9.57 -3.20
CA ASN A 19 -5.34 9.28 -1.95
C ASN A 19 -4.85 7.97 -1.30
N MET A 20 -4.51 6.97 -2.11
CA MET A 20 -3.93 5.74 -1.60
C MET A 20 -2.44 5.90 -1.26
N GLU A 21 -1.74 6.77 -1.96
CA GLU A 21 -0.32 7.05 -1.70
C GLU A 21 -0.10 7.92 -0.45
N MET A 22 -1.07 8.75 -0.08
CA MET A 22 -0.93 9.70 1.04
C MET A 22 -0.46 9.00 2.31
N PRO A 23 0.74 9.33 2.82
CA PRO A 23 1.25 8.70 4.04
C PRO A 23 0.54 9.23 5.29
N LEU A 24 0.54 8.47 6.38
CA LEU A 24 -0.04 8.90 7.65
C LEU A 24 0.51 10.25 8.14
N ARG A 25 1.80 10.53 7.94
CA ARG A 25 2.38 11.84 8.28
C ARG A 25 1.84 12.99 7.42
N GLY A 26 1.05 12.70 6.40
CA GLY A 26 0.61 13.66 5.39
C GLY A 26 1.68 14.01 4.36
N PHE A 27 1.27 14.74 3.33
CA PHE A 27 2.17 15.42 2.42
C PHE A 27 2.51 16.83 2.98
N TRP A 28 3.49 17.50 2.35
CA TRP A 28 3.81 18.88 2.66
C TRP A 28 2.55 19.77 2.57
N ASN A 29 2.27 20.53 3.61
CA ASN A 29 1.06 21.37 3.75
C ASN A 29 -0.29 20.61 3.66
N CYS A 30 -0.30 19.29 3.81
CA CYS A 30 -1.49 18.47 3.75
C CYS A 30 -1.49 17.47 4.92
N PRO A 31 -1.66 17.92 6.17
CA PRO A 31 -1.69 17.04 7.32
C PRO A 31 -2.96 16.21 7.34
N ILE A 32 -2.89 15.05 7.96
CA ILE A 32 -4.06 14.17 8.18
C ILE A 32 -4.54 14.37 9.60
N ALA A 33 -5.84 14.62 9.76
CA ALA A 33 -6.46 14.75 11.08
C ALA A 33 -6.30 13.43 11.87
N GLY A 34 -5.88 13.55 13.15
CA GLY A 34 -5.69 12.38 14.03
C GLY A 34 -4.44 11.53 13.73
N ALA A 35 -3.65 11.87 12.70
CA ALA A 35 -2.49 11.08 12.32
C ALA A 35 -1.45 10.93 13.45
N ASN A 36 -1.19 11.99 14.21
CA ASN A 36 -0.22 11.94 15.30
C ASN A 36 -0.61 10.93 16.38
N GLU A 37 -1.89 10.85 16.73
CA GLU A 37 -2.41 9.87 17.68
C GLU A 37 -2.32 8.44 17.09
N THR A 38 -2.72 8.27 15.85
CA THR A 38 -2.63 6.97 15.14
C THR A 38 -1.18 6.49 15.09
N ILE A 39 -0.23 7.36 14.76
CA ILE A 39 1.20 7.05 14.73
C ILE A 39 1.70 6.68 16.13
N ALA A 40 1.42 7.51 17.14
CA ALA A 40 1.89 7.27 18.50
C ALA A 40 1.36 5.95 19.09
N THR A 41 0.14 5.55 18.70
CA THR A 41 -0.50 4.32 19.19
C THR A 41 -0.34 3.13 18.27
N SER A 42 0.39 3.25 17.16
CA SER A 42 0.50 2.21 16.13
C SER A 42 1.07 0.88 16.62
N SER A 43 1.88 0.88 17.68
CA SER A 43 2.37 -0.35 18.34
C SER A 43 1.26 -1.22 18.95
N LYS A 44 0.04 -0.72 19.09
CA LYS A 44 -1.12 -1.52 19.52
C LYS A 44 -1.52 -2.54 18.45
N TRP A 45 -1.26 -2.24 17.18
CA TRP A 45 -1.65 -3.03 16.02
C TRP A 45 -0.56 -4.03 15.61
N LYS A 46 -0.14 -4.88 16.54
CA LYS A 46 0.96 -5.85 16.34
C LYS A 46 0.67 -6.90 15.26
N GLY A 47 -0.58 -7.15 14.95
CA GLY A 47 -1.02 -8.04 13.88
C GLY A 47 -0.92 -7.43 12.48
N ILE A 48 -0.69 -6.11 12.35
CA ILE A 48 -0.63 -5.46 11.05
C ILE A 48 0.81 -5.43 10.52
N ARG A 49 0.97 -5.81 9.25
CA ARG A 49 2.20 -5.70 8.48
C ARG A 49 1.91 -4.94 7.19
N VAL A 50 2.79 -4.03 6.82
CA VAL A 50 2.67 -3.26 5.59
C VAL A 50 3.92 -3.43 4.75
N ALA A 51 3.74 -3.82 3.48
CA ALA A 51 4.77 -3.76 2.46
C ALA A 51 4.40 -2.66 1.47
N THR A 52 5.28 -1.69 1.26
CA THR A 52 5.11 -0.69 0.21
C THR A 52 6.00 -1.08 -0.95
N VAL A 53 5.39 -1.25 -2.12
CA VAL A 53 6.10 -1.53 -3.37
C VAL A 53 6.84 -0.27 -3.82
N GLU A 54 8.12 -0.40 -4.13
CA GLU A 54 8.92 0.69 -4.65
C GLU A 54 8.45 1.07 -6.06
N LYS A 55 8.34 2.38 -6.31
CA LYS A 55 7.97 2.89 -7.62
C LYS A 55 9.02 2.54 -8.65
N ASN A 56 8.61 1.80 -9.67
CA ASN A 56 9.49 1.38 -10.76
C ASN A 56 8.71 1.43 -12.08
N GLY A 57 8.79 2.57 -12.78
CA GLY A 57 8.18 2.73 -14.11
C GLY A 57 8.99 1.99 -15.15
N GLN A 58 8.40 0.98 -15.78
CA GLN A 58 9.00 0.19 -16.86
C GLN A 58 8.08 0.21 -18.07
N LEU A 59 8.67 0.19 -19.27
CA LEU A 59 7.94 0.09 -20.53
C LEU A 59 7.54 -1.36 -20.87
N GLN A 60 8.12 -2.32 -20.18
CA GLN A 60 7.83 -3.74 -20.35
C GLN A 60 7.46 -4.33 -18.98
N PRO A 61 6.60 -5.36 -18.95
CA PRO A 61 6.31 -6.10 -17.72
C PRO A 61 7.59 -6.65 -17.09
N VAL A 62 7.66 -6.62 -15.77
CA VAL A 62 8.78 -7.19 -15.00
C VAL A 62 8.23 -8.21 -14.00
N ASP A 63 8.97 -9.30 -13.81
CA ASP A 63 8.57 -10.41 -12.96
C ASP A 63 8.86 -10.15 -11.46
N GLU A 64 9.60 -9.08 -11.14
CA GLU A 64 10.03 -8.78 -9.77
C GLU A 64 9.70 -7.33 -9.39
N CYS A 65 9.28 -7.14 -8.14
CA CYS A 65 9.16 -5.83 -7.53
C CYS A 65 10.00 -5.75 -6.26
N LYS A 66 10.42 -4.53 -5.91
CA LYS A 66 11.13 -4.26 -4.66
C LYS A 66 10.15 -3.78 -3.59
N GLY A 67 10.35 -4.25 -2.38
CA GLY A 67 9.57 -3.86 -1.22
C GLY A 67 9.99 -4.66 0.00
N SER A 68 9.56 -4.24 1.17
CA SER A 68 9.84 -4.98 2.41
C SER A 68 8.70 -4.83 3.40
N TRP A 69 8.39 -5.92 4.10
CA TRP A 69 7.41 -5.92 5.18
C TRP A 69 7.90 -5.11 6.37
N LYS A 70 7.07 -4.18 6.82
CA LYS A 70 7.28 -3.37 8.00
C LYS A 70 6.24 -3.68 9.07
N VAL A 71 6.67 -3.76 10.31
CA VAL A 71 5.78 -3.91 11.47
C VAL A 71 5.09 -2.59 11.77
N SER A 72 3.87 -2.65 12.32
CA SER A 72 3.19 -1.47 12.82
C SER A 72 3.83 -0.99 14.12
N ASN A 73 4.48 0.16 14.07
CA ASN A 73 5.06 0.88 15.21
C ASN A 73 5.24 2.36 14.86
N PRO A 74 5.52 3.25 15.84
CA PRO A 74 5.67 4.68 15.60
C PRO A 74 6.81 5.07 14.65
N GLU A 75 7.81 4.22 14.47
CA GLU A 75 8.91 4.46 13.55
C GLU A 75 8.48 4.27 12.09
N ASN A 76 7.72 3.21 11.81
CA ASN A 76 7.32 2.84 10.46
C ASN A 76 6.00 3.48 10.01
N ALA A 77 5.04 3.61 10.94
CA ALA A 77 3.68 4.06 10.65
C ALA A 77 3.59 5.42 9.95
N PRO A 78 4.46 6.42 10.19
CA PRO A 78 4.41 7.68 9.47
C PRO A 78 4.46 7.56 7.95
N ALA A 79 5.12 6.52 7.44
CA ALA A 79 5.29 6.28 6.01
C ALA A 79 4.21 5.37 5.40
N PHE A 80 3.35 4.74 6.21
CA PHE A 80 2.29 3.89 5.70
C PHE A 80 1.21 4.72 4.99
N SER A 81 0.62 4.17 3.94
CA SER A 81 -0.59 4.74 3.34
C SER A 81 -1.65 4.95 4.41
N ALA A 82 -2.15 6.16 4.57
CA ALA A 82 -3.17 6.47 5.56
C ALA A 82 -4.47 5.69 5.31
N THR A 83 -4.89 5.64 4.05
CA THR A 83 -6.11 4.92 3.64
C THR A 83 -5.96 3.42 3.89
N ALA A 84 -4.86 2.81 3.41
CA ALA A 84 -4.64 1.39 3.55
C ALA A 84 -4.43 0.98 5.02
N PHE A 85 -3.71 1.78 5.81
CA PHE A 85 -3.47 1.47 7.21
C PHE A 85 -4.75 1.59 8.06
N ASN A 86 -5.58 2.62 7.84
CA ASN A 86 -6.88 2.75 8.51
C ASN A 86 -7.81 1.58 8.16
N PHE A 87 -7.84 1.19 6.89
CA PHE A 87 -8.55 -0.03 6.46
C PHE A 87 -8.02 -1.27 7.20
N GLY A 88 -6.71 -1.45 7.24
CA GLY A 88 -6.08 -2.59 7.93
C GLY A 88 -6.38 -2.63 9.43
N MET A 89 -6.41 -1.48 10.10
CA MET A 89 -6.80 -1.39 11.51
C MET A 89 -8.25 -1.84 11.71
N MET A 90 -9.17 -1.39 10.85
CA MET A 90 -10.57 -1.80 10.91
C MET A 90 -10.72 -3.31 10.68
N MET A 91 -10.07 -3.85 9.66
CA MET A 91 -10.13 -5.28 9.35
C MET A 91 -9.53 -6.14 10.47
N ASN A 92 -8.39 -5.73 11.03
CA ASN A 92 -7.77 -6.43 12.17
C ASN A 92 -8.70 -6.45 13.39
N GLN A 93 -9.40 -5.34 13.64
CA GLN A 93 -10.35 -5.24 14.76
C GLN A 93 -11.61 -6.09 14.54
N VAL A 94 -12.14 -6.11 13.31
CA VAL A 94 -13.38 -6.84 12.99
C VAL A 94 -13.15 -8.34 12.91
N LEU A 95 -12.04 -8.76 12.31
CA LEU A 95 -11.75 -10.17 12.06
C LEU A 95 -10.95 -10.82 13.19
N ASP A 96 -10.29 -10.04 14.04
CA ASP A 96 -9.38 -10.51 15.10
C ASP A 96 -8.27 -11.46 14.58
N ILE A 97 -7.77 -11.17 13.37
CA ILE A 97 -6.69 -11.93 12.75
C ILE A 97 -5.59 -10.98 12.25
N PRO A 98 -4.36 -11.47 12.02
CA PRO A 98 -3.32 -10.67 11.40
C PRO A 98 -3.72 -10.16 10.00
N ILE A 99 -3.32 -8.93 9.69
CA ILE A 99 -3.60 -8.28 8.40
C ILE A 99 -2.28 -7.86 7.74
N GLY A 100 -2.03 -8.39 6.56
CA GLY A 100 -0.99 -7.95 5.65
C GLY A 100 -1.55 -6.92 4.67
N ILE A 101 -0.82 -5.84 4.43
CA ILE A 101 -1.16 -4.83 3.44
C ILE A 101 -0.02 -4.71 2.45
N ILE A 102 -0.30 -4.92 1.18
CA ILE A 102 0.63 -4.63 0.09
C ILE A 102 0.16 -3.32 -0.55
N ASN A 103 0.88 -2.23 -0.26
CA ASN A 103 0.57 -0.92 -0.84
C ASN A 103 1.34 -0.73 -2.14
N CYS A 104 0.61 -0.66 -3.26
CA CYS A 104 1.13 -0.37 -4.58
C CYS A 104 0.39 0.86 -5.14
N SER A 105 0.85 2.05 -4.77
CA SER A 105 0.20 3.30 -5.12
C SER A 105 1.20 4.30 -5.74
N TRP A 106 0.71 5.08 -6.71
CA TRP A 106 1.52 6.10 -7.37
C TRP A 106 0.67 7.32 -7.74
N GLY A 107 0.88 8.41 -7.02
CA GLY A 107 0.20 9.67 -7.27
C GLY A 107 0.66 10.31 -8.60
N GLY A 108 -0.28 10.99 -9.27
CA GLY A 108 -0.01 11.63 -10.56
C GLY A 108 -0.05 10.68 -11.77
N TRP A 109 -0.31 9.40 -11.56
CA TRP A 109 -0.39 8.40 -12.65
C TRP A 109 -1.40 8.78 -13.74
N THR A 110 -2.53 9.38 -13.38
CA THR A 110 -3.56 9.82 -14.34
C THR A 110 -3.02 10.83 -15.37
N ARG A 111 -2.05 11.65 -15.00
CA ARG A 111 -1.41 12.57 -15.95
C ARG A 111 -0.50 11.85 -16.95
N LEU A 112 0.17 10.79 -16.51
CA LEU A 112 0.99 9.95 -17.38
C LEU A 112 0.12 9.14 -18.34
N VAL A 113 -0.98 8.55 -17.86
CA VAL A 113 -1.94 7.83 -18.70
C VAL A 113 -2.57 8.78 -19.71
N ALA A 114 -2.97 9.99 -19.32
CA ALA A 114 -3.52 10.99 -20.24
C ALA A 114 -2.53 11.45 -21.34
N LEU A 115 -1.22 11.39 -21.07
CA LEU A 115 -0.18 11.69 -22.07
C LEU A 115 0.04 10.54 -23.06
N PHE A 116 -0.36 9.33 -22.70
CA PHE A 116 -0.22 8.12 -23.53
C PHE A 116 -1.56 7.62 -24.11
N GLU A 117 -2.68 8.29 -23.81
CA GLU A 117 -4.03 7.88 -24.25
C GLU A 117 -4.22 7.85 -25.77
N SER A 118 -3.29 8.38 -26.57
CA SER A 118 -3.41 8.29 -28.03
C SER A 118 -2.97 6.95 -28.64
N ASP A 119 -2.24 6.10 -27.89
CA ASP A 119 -1.63 4.89 -28.47
C ASP A 119 -1.60 3.63 -27.58
N ILE A 120 -2.11 3.69 -26.35
CA ILE A 120 -2.11 2.52 -25.47
C ILE A 120 -3.55 2.20 -25.07
N ASP A 121 -3.97 1.02 -25.45
CA ASP A 121 -5.24 0.41 -25.06
C ASP A 121 -5.28 0.19 -23.53
N VAL A 122 -5.86 1.15 -22.82
CA VAL A 122 -6.02 1.14 -21.35
C VAL A 122 -6.75 -0.13 -20.89
N GLN A 123 -7.61 -0.67 -21.74
CA GLN A 123 -8.35 -1.89 -21.50
C GLN A 123 -7.41 -3.11 -21.46
N ARG A 124 -6.42 -3.14 -22.33
CA ARG A 124 -5.38 -4.20 -22.36
C ARG A 124 -4.49 -4.18 -21.11
N TYR A 125 -4.23 -2.99 -20.53
CA TYR A 125 -3.50 -2.86 -19.27
C TYR A 125 -4.32 -3.36 -18.08
N ALA A 126 -5.63 -3.07 -18.05
CA ALA A 126 -6.53 -3.56 -17.02
C ALA A 126 -6.69 -5.09 -17.09
N GLU A 127 -6.77 -5.65 -18.29
CA GLU A 127 -6.84 -7.09 -18.53
C GLU A 127 -5.53 -7.80 -18.13
N THR A 128 -4.38 -7.24 -18.47
CA THR A 128 -3.06 -7.79 -18.08
C THR A 128 -2.87 -7.74 -16.55
N PHE A 129 -3.35 -6.69 -15.89
CA PHE A 129 -3.33 -6.62 -14.42
C PHE A 129 -4.28 -7.64 -13.79
N ALA A 130 -5.44 -7.89 -14.39
CA ALA A 130 -6.37 -8.90 -13.91
C ALA A 130 -5.81 -10.33 -14.09
N GLU A 131 -5.13 -10.62 -15.21
CA GLU A 131 -4.52 -11.93 -15.45
C GLU A 131 -3.31 -12.24 -14.55
N LEU A 132 -2.61 -11.23 -14.01
CA LEU A 132 -1.49 -11.43 -13.10
C LEU A 132 -1.92 -11.72 -11.65
N TYR A 133 -3.21 -11.56 -11.30
CA TYR A 133 -3.72 -11.66 -9.93
C TYR A 133 -4.88 -12.65 -9.75
N TYR A 134 -5.20 -13.46 -10.77
CA TYR A 134 -6.08 -14.61 -10.73
C TYR A 134 -5.33 -15.87 -11.17
#